data_b8087003a33d7c0080c8756827b4e483
#
_entry.id   b8087003a33d7c0080c8756827b4e483
#
_cell.length_a   1.000
_cell.length_b   1.000
_cell.length_c   1.000
_cell.angle_alpha   90.00
_cell.angle_beta   90.00
_cell.angle_gamma   90.00
#
_symmetry.space_group_name_H-M   'P 1'
#
loop_
_entity.id
_entity.type
_entity.pdbx_description
1 polymer ?
#
loop_
_entity_poly.entity_id
_entity_poly.type
_entity_poly.pdbx_seq_one_letter_code
_entity_poly.pdbx_strand_id
1 'polypeptide(L)'
;GQLVLRLPLKKSAKIHVGNALRTDWNSVLPAKRCSFVLGNPPFVGAKHLTPEQSADLETVAKGIKNSGLIDFVCGWYLVASMYIRNTAICAAFVSTNSITQGEQVGVLWNELFRRNVKIHFAHRTFQWMSEARGKAHVHVVIIGFGAFDRPGKIIYDYLDIDADPLPVPTTNISPYLVAGPDVAIVNRSLPLCPSPDMGIGNKPIDNGNYLFTTQEKNVFV
;
A
#
# COMPACT_ATOMS: atom_id res chain seq x y z
N GLY A 1 15.03 -44.25 7.00
CA GLY A 1 15.64 -42.92 6.96
C GLY A 1 15.25 -42.19 5.66
N GLN A 2 14.51 -41.12 5.73
CA GLN A 2 14.22 -40.27 4.57
C GLN A 2 15.50 -39.51 4.20
N LEU A 3 16.00 -39.72 3.01
CA LEU A 3 17.05 -38.89 2.40
C LEU A 3 16.47 -37.51 2.12
N VAL A 4 16.70 -36.54 2.98
CA VAL A 4 16.44 -35.15 2.69
C VAL A 4 17.50 -34.68 1.70
N LEU A 5 17.16 -34.61 0.41
CA LEU A 5 17.98 -33.98 -0.60
C LEU A 5 18.14 -32.50 -0.24
N ARG A 6 19.22 -32.15 0.43
CA ARG A 6 19.61 -30.74 0.62
C ARG A 6 19.98 -30.20 -0.75
N LEU A 7 19.21 -29.21 -1.22
CA LEU A 7 19.63 -28.41 -2.37
C LEU A 7 21.03 -27.84 -2.10
N PRO A 8 22.03 -28.13 -2.96
CA PRO A 8 23.38 -27.61 -2.76
C PRO A 8 23.37 -26.11 -3.01
N LEU A 9 23.17 -25.32 -1.96
CA LEU A 9 23.33 -23.87 -2.05
C LEU A 9 24.80 -23.56 -2.32
N LYS A 10 25.14 -23.26 -3.56
CA LYS A 10 26.53 -22.93 -3.98
C LYS A 10 27.01 -21.57 -3.43
N LYS A 11 26.09 -20.72 -2.93
CA LYS A 11 26.40 -19.41 -2.33
C LYS A 11 25.48 -19.16 -1.14
N SER A 12 26.03 -18.63 -0.06
CA SER A 12 25.25 -18.13 1.08
C SER A 12 24.49 -16.86 0.69
N ALA A 13 23.31 -16.65 1.31
CA ALA A 13 22.59 -15.40 1.17
C ALA A 13 23.44 -14.24 1.73
N LYS A 14 23.45 -13.11 1.04
CA LYS A 14 24.01 -11.86 1.58
C LYS A 14 22.98 -11.20 2.47
N ILE A 15 23.19 -11.25 3.76
CA ILE A 15 22.30 -10.63 4.75
C ILE A 15 22.89 -9.29 5.18
N HIS A 16 22.09 -8.24 5.10
CA HIS A 16 22.40 -6.92 5.64
C HIS A 16 21.40 -6.61 6.76
N VAL A 17 21.91 -6.32 7.96
CA VAL A 17 21.10 -5.96 9.12
C VAL A 17 21.05 -4.43 9.22
N GLY A 18 19.85 -3.85 9.18
CA GLY A 18 19.68 -2.41 9.25
C GLY A 18 18.27 -1.98 8.92
N ASN A 19 18.00 -0.67 9.06
CA ASN A 19 16.72 -0.09 8.67
C ASN A 19 16.69 0.09 7.14
N ALA A 20 15.77 -0.60 6.49
CA ALA A 20 15.65 -0.60 5.03
C ALA A 20 15.35 0.79 4.45
N LEU A 21 14.68 1.68 5.19
CA LEU A 21 14.40 3.04 4.74
C LEU A 21 15.62 3.98 4.82
N ARG A 22 16.62 3.64 5.64
CA ARG A 22 17.88 4.38 5.79
C ARG A 22 19.02 3.77 4.99
N THR A 23 18.86 2.53 4.55
CA THR A 23 19.90 1.79 3.82
C THR A 23 19.85 2.16 2.33
N ASP A 24 21.01 2.45 1.74
CA ASP A 24 21.11 2.46 0.27
C ASP A 24 21.09 1.02 -0.25
N TRP A 25 20.02 0.64 -0.92
CA TRP A 25 19.84 -0.71 -1.46
C TRP A 25 20.90 -1.08 -2.50
N ASN A 26 21.45 -0.09 -3.22
CA ASN A 26 22.55 -0.35 -4.16
C ASN A 26 23.86 -0.75 -3.46
N SER A 27 24.07 -0.34 -2.21
CA SER A 27 25.23 -0.78 -1.42
C SER A 27 25.13 -2.26 -1.01
N VAL A 28 23.90 -2.76 -0.85
CA VAL A 28 23.62 -4.17 -0.52
C VAL A 28 23.67 -5.03 -1.79
N LEU A 29 22.94 -4.64 -2.82
CA LEU A 29 22.91 -5.27 -4.12
C LEU A 29 22.73 -4.21 -5.20
N PRO A 30 23.70 -3.98 -6.09
CA PRO A 30 23.54 -3.06 -7.21
C PRO A 30 22.32 -3.42 -8.07
N ALA A 31 21.48 -2.44 -8.42
CA ALA A 31 20.23 -2.66 -9.17
C ALA A 31 20.46 -3.45 -10.47
N LYS A 32 21.55 -3.19 -11.19
CA LYS A 32 21.91 -3.94 -12.41
C LYS A 32 22.13 -5.45 -12.22
N ARG A 33 22.23 -5.93 -10.97
CA ARG A 33 22.38 -7.35 -10.61
C ARG A 33 21.13 -7.92 -9.95
N CYS A 34 20.09 -7.11 -9.74
CA CYS A 34 18.84 -7.49 -9.13
C CYS A 34 17.80 -7.79 -10.20
N SER A 35 17.07 -8.87 -10.07
CA SER A 35 15.93 -9.22 -10.93
C SER A 35 14.59 -8.95 -10.26
N PHE A 36 14.51 -9.22 -8.95
CA PHE A 36 13.28 -9.09 -8.17
C PHE A 36 13.54 -8.45 -6.82
N VAL A 37 12.58 -7.64 -6.37
CA VAL A 37 12.51 -7.12 -5.00
C VAL A 37 11.20 -7.61 -4.38
N LEU A 38 11.31 -8.40 -3.31
CA LEU A 38 10.15 -8.92 -2.61
C LEU A 38 10.23 -8.52 -1.13
N GLY A 39 9.09 -8.21 -0.53
CA GLY A 39 9.06 -7.83 0.86
C GLY A 39 7.69 -7.90 1.51
N ASN A 40 7.73 -8.03 2.82
CA ASN A 40 6.60 -7.86 3.72
C ASN A 40 6.98 -6.76 4.74
N PRO A 41 6.87 -5.48 4.37
CA PRO A 41 7.22 -4.36 5.23
C PRO A 41 6.30 -4.27 6.46
N PRO A 42 6.72 -3.59 7.53
CA PRO A 42 5.90 -3.41 8.72
C PRO A 42 4.59 -2.67 8.44
N PHE A 43 3.48 -3.16 9.01
CA PHE A 43 2.15 -2.59 8.88
C PHE A 43 1.86 -1.64 10.05
N VAL A 44 2.23 -0.37 9.90
CA VAL A 44 1.96 0.68 10.89
C VAL A 44 1.21 1.81 10.20
N GLY A 45 -0.03 2.06 10.62
CA GLY A 45 -0.85 3.14 10.09
C GLY A 45 -0.30 4.52 10.46
N ALA A 46 -0.53 5.51 9.62
CA ALA A 46 -0.01 6.87 9.78
C ALA A 46 -0.21 7.49 11.17
N LYS A 47 -1.34 7.18 11.83
CA LYS A 47 -1.69 7.69 13.17
C LYS A 47 -0.96 6.98 14.32
N HIS A 48 -0.27 5.89 14.04
CA HIS A 48 0.38 5.02 15.03
C HIS A 48 1.90 4.96 14.88
N LEU A 49 2.46 5.82 14.03
CA LEU A 49 3.90 5.92 13.84
C LEU A 49 4.59 6.41 15.09
N THR A 50 5.70 5.76 15.45
CA THR A 50 6.62 6.32 16.44
C THR A 50 7.34 7.55 15.87
N PRO A 51 7.90 8.44 16.72
CA PRO A 51 8.69 9.58 16.24
C PRO A 51 9.83 9.16 15.29
N GLU A 52 10.47 8.03 15.56
CA GLU A 52 11.54 7.50 14.72
C GLU A 52 11.00 7.04 13.34
N GLN A 53 9.89 6.30 13.31
CA GLN A 53 9.25 5.88 12.08
C GLN A 53 8.74 7.06 11.25
N SER A 54 8.20 8.10 11.90
CA SER A 54 7.81 9.34 11.22
C SER A 54 9.01 10.03 10.56
N ALA A 55 10.12 10.15 11.27
CA ALA A 55 11.34 10.74 10.74
C ALA A 55 11.90 9.94 9.55
N ASP A 56 11.85 8.60 9.63
CA ASP A 56 12.25 7.73 8.52
C ASP A 56 11.38 7.95 7.29
N LEU A 57 10.05 7.97 7.50
CA LEU A 57 9.09 8.17 6.41
C LEU A 57 9.23 9.56 5.80
N GLU A 58 9.39 10.60 6.61
CA GLU A 58 9.62 11.97 6.15
C GLU A 58 10.89 12.08 5.29
N THR A 59 11.94 11.35 5.67
CA THR A 59 13.20 11.34 4.90
C THR A 59 12.99 10.77 3.50
N VAL A 60 12.30 9.64 3.36
CA VAL A 60 12.09 8.98 2.06
C VAL A 60 10.96 9.65 1.25
N ALA A 61 10.04 10.33 1.93
CA ALA A 61 8.94 11.07 1.33
C ALA A 61 9.24 12.58 1.17
N LYS A 62 10.49 12.98 1.30
CA LYS A 62 10.89 14.40 1.20
C LYS A 62 10.40 15.02 -0.11
N GLY A 63 9.69 16.14 0.01
CA GLY A 63 9.13 16.87 -1.13
C GLY A 63 7.77 16.35 -1.60
N ILE A 64 7.23 15.28 -1.02
CA ILE A 64 5.88 14.79 -1.31
C ILE A 64 4.89 15.54 -0.41
N LYS A 65 3.95 16.24 -1.04
CA LYS A 65 2.90 16.96 -0.33
C LYS A 65 1.99 15.98 0.41
N ASN A 66 1.60 16.32 1.63
CA ASN A 66 0.73 15.50 2.49
C ASN A 66 1.30 14.11 2.86
N SER A 67 2.62 13.96 2.88
CA SER A 67 3.29 12.70 3.25
C SER A 67 2.98 12.20 4.66
N GLY A 68 2.49 13.05 5.56
CA GLY A 68 2.01 12.64 6.89
C GLY A 68 0.70 11.81 6.89
N LEU A 69 0.04 11.65 5.73
CA LEU A 69 -1.19 10.86 5.59
C LEU A 69 -0.94 9.40 5.18
N ILE A 70 0.29 9.04 4.82
CA ILE A 70 0.60 7.69 4.31
C ILE A 70 1.10 6.77 5.42
N ASP A 71 0.74 5.50 5.32
CA ASP A 71 1.18 4.45 6.23
C ASP A 71 2.68 4.14 6.07
N PHE A 72 3.29 3.57 7.09
CA PHE A 72 4.73 3.30 7.13
C PHE A 72 5.20 2.42 5.96
N VAL A 73 4.40 1.43 5.56
CA VAL A 73 4.68 0.55 4.42
C VAL A 73 4.92 1.32 3.11
N CYS A 74 4.33 2.51 2.95
CA CYS A 74 4.51 3.35 1.76
C CYS A 74 5.98 3.77 1.56
N GLY A 75 6.76 3.87 2.63
CA GLY A 75 8.19 4.16 2.56
C GLY A 75 8.95 3.16 1.70
N TRP A 76 8.61 1.86 1.77
CA TRP A 76 9.22 0.83 0.93
C TRP A 76 8.88 0.98 -0.55
N TYR A 77 7.65 1.38 -0.88
CA TYR A 77 7.27 1.70 -2.27
C TYR A 77 8.09 2.87 -2.81
N LEU A 78 8.27 3.92 -2.00
CA LEU A 78 9.06 5.09 -2.39
C LEU A 78 10.53 4.74 -2.61
N VAL A 79 11.15 3.99 -1.71
CA VAL A 79 12.55 3.55 -1.85
C VAL A 79 12.70 2.60 -3.04
N ALA A 80 11.81 1.59 -3.15
CA ALA A 80 11.83 0.66 -4.28
C ALA A 80 11.70 1.39 -5.62
N SER A 81 10.79 2.36 -5.74
CA SER A 81 10.59 3.12 -6.98
C SER A 81 11.84 3.89 -7.44
N MET A 82 12.70 4.32 -6.49
CA MET A 82 14.00 4.91 -6.81
C MET A 82 15.01 3.84 -7.22
N TYR A 83 15.06 2.74 -6.50
CA TYR A 83 16.00 1.65 -6.73
C TYR A 83 15.78 0.95 -8.09
N ILE A 84 14.51 0.72 -8.47
CA ILE A 84 14.15 0.03 -9.73
C ILE A 84 14.14 0.97 -10.95
N ARG A 85 14.39 2.25 -10.77
CA ARG A 85 14.33 3.25 -11.85
C ARG A 85 15.26 2.87 -13.00
N ASN A 86 14.76 2.95 -14.25
CA ASN A 86 15.49 2.62 -15.46
C ASN A 86 16.04 1.18 -15.49
N THR A 87 15.35 0.26 -14.85
CA THR A 87 15.70 -1.17 -14.86
C THR A 87 14.49 -2.02 -15.27
N ALA A 88 14.70 -3.30 -15.52
CA ALA A 88 13.64 -4.29 -15.71
C ALA A 88 13.30 -5.05 -14.41
N ILE A 89 13.64 -4.52 -13.25
CA ILE A 89 13.36 -5.15 -11.97
C ILE A 89 11.86 -5.12 -11.70
N CYS A 90 11.31 -6.27 -11.32
CA CYS A 90 9.96 -6.38 -10.78
C CYS A 90 10.02 -6.35 -9.25
N ALA A 91 9.21 -5.51 -8.64
CA ALA A 91 9.04 -5.45 -7.20
C ALA A 91 7.65 -5.94 -6.79
N ALA A 92 7.53 -6.56 -5.61
CA ALA A 92 6.24 -6.91 -5.04
C ALA A 92 6.26 -6.82 -3.51
N PHE A 93 5.25 -6.17 -2.94
CA PHE A 93 5.11 -6.04 -1.50
C PHE A 93 3.74 -6.50 -1.01
N VAL A 94 3.75 -7.16 0.15
CA VAL A 94 2.56 -7.32 0.98
C VAL A 94 2.34 -6.01 1.72
N SER A 95 1.09 -5.56 1.77
CA SER A 95 0.75 -4.26 2.38
C SER A 95 -0.63 -4.31 3.00
N THR A 96 -0.92 -3.43 3.93
CA THR A 96 -2.29 -3.19 4.37
C THR A 96 -3.13 -2.69 3.19
N ASN A 97 -4.40 -3.07 3.13
CA ASN A 97 -5.30 -2.65 2.06
C ASN A 97 -5.54 -1.12 2.04
N SER A 98 -5.22 -0.43 3.13
CA SER A 98 -5.32 1.03 3.26
C SER A 98 -4.55 1.80 2.18
N ILE A 99 -3.43 1.25 1.66
CA ILE A 99 -2.65 1.92 0.59
C ILE A 99 -3.38 2.00 -0.76
N THR A 100 -4.49 1.30 -0.88
CA THR A 100 -5.38 1.29 -2.06
C THR A 100 -6.71 1.98 -1.78
N GLN A 101 -6.86 2.64 -0.63
CA GLN A 101 -8.10 3.27 -0.17
C GLN A 101 -7.83 4.64 0.44
N GLY A 102 -8.86 5.48 0.43
CA GLY A 102 -8.83 6.79 1.09
C GLY A 102 -7.82 7.78 0.52
N GLU A 103 -7.40 8.73 1.34
CA GLU A 103 -6.60 9.88 0.95
C GLU A 103 -5.16 9.53 0.57
N GLN A 104 -4.59 8.51 1.20
CA GLN A 104 -3.20 8.14 0.96
C GLN A 104 -2.95 7.58 -0.45
N VAL A 105 -4.01 7.08 -1.13
CA VAL A 105 -3.91 6.65 -2.53
C VAL A 105 -3.42 7.79 -3.40
N GLY A 106 -4.03 8.98 -3.26
CA GLY A 106 -3.64 10.16 -4.02
C GLY A 106 -2.21 10.62 -3.73
N VAL A 107 -1.76 10.49 -2.48
CA VAL A 107 -0.40 10.89 -2.07
C VAL A 107 0.65 9.93 -2.62
N LEU A 108 0.49 8.63 -2.37
CA LEU A 108 1.45 7.61 -2.77
C LEU A 108 1.50 7.40 -4.28
N TRP A 109 0.34 7.09 -4.88
CA TRP A 109 0.30 6.61 -6.26
C TRP A 109 0.55 7.70 -7.30
N ASN A 110 0.16 8.97 -7.06
CA ASN A 110 0.55 10.05 -7.95
C ASN A 110 2.08 10.20 -8.00
N GLU A 111 2.77 10.05 -6.88
CA GLU A 111 4.23 10.08 -6.85
C GLU A 111 4.85 8.86 -7.56
N LEU A 112 4.31 7.66 -7.35
CA LEU A 112 4.78 6.45 -8.01
C LEU A 112 4.58 6.54 -9.55
N PHE A 113 3.43 7.03 -9.99
CA PHE A 113 3.17 7.24 -11.42
C PHE A 113 4.09 8.30 -12.03
N ARG A 114 4.39 9.39 -11.31
CA ARG A 114 5.39 10.38 -11.73
C ARG A 114 6.78 9.76 -11.90
N ARG A 115 7.08 8.68 -11.19
CA ARG A 115 8.32 7.89 -11.32
C ARG A 115 8.21 6.76 -12.35
N ASN A 116 7.18 6.75 -13.20
CA ASN A 116 6.89 5.72 -14.20
C ASN A 116 6.65 4.31 -13.62
N VAL A 117 6.23 4.21 -12.36
CA VAL A 117 5.83 2.93 -11.78
C VAL A 117 4.50 2.49 -12.40
N LYS A 118 4.41 1.21 -12.78
CA LYS A 118 3.22 0.54 -13.29
C LYS A 118 2.91 -0.69 -12.45
N ILE A 119 1.64 -0.92 -12.17
CA ILE A 119 1.20 -2.13 -11.49
C ILE A 119 1.14 -3.25 -12.54
N HIS A 120 1.78 -4.37 -12.24
CA HIS A 120 1.86 -5.53 -13.14
C HIS A 120 0.86 -6.63 -12.76
N PHE A 121 0.69 -6.85 -11.46
CA PHE A 121 -0.34 -7.72 -10.91
C PHE A 121 -0.74 -7.21 -9.52
N ALA A 122 -1.90 -7.62 -9.07
CA ALA A 122 -2.36 -7.31 -7.73
C ALA A 122 -3.21 -8.46 -7.18
N HIS A 123 -3.00 -8.80 -5.91
CA HIS A 123 -3.99 -9.50 -5.11
C HIS A 123 -4.83 -8.45 -4.40
N ARG A 124 -6.14 -8.48 -4.63
CA ARG A 124 -7.11 -7.66 -3.90
C ARG A 124 -7.16 -8.08 -2.44
N THR A 125 -7.91 -7.38 -1.65
CA THR A 125 -7.96 -7.62 -0.21
C THR A 125 -8.30 -9.07 0.12
N PHE A 126 -7.42 -9.72 0.89
CA PHE A 126 -7.60 -11.04 1.45
C PHE A 126 -7.10 -11.07 2.89
N GLN A 127 -7.45 -12.13 3.61
CA GLN A 127 -7.04 -12.28 5.00
C GLN A 127 -5.64 -12.90 5.10
N TRP A 128 -4.71 -12.16 5.72
CA TRP A 128 -3.40 -12.71 6.03
C TRP A 128 -3.48 -13.52 7.31
N MET A 129 -3.29 -14.83 7.21
CA MET A 129 -3.21 -15.70 8.39
C MET A 129 -1.76 -15.84 8.82
N SER A 130 -1.44 -15.34 10.02
CA SER A 130 -0.15 -15.62 10.66
C SER A 130 -0.28 -16.89 11.51
N GLU A 131 0.65 -17.82 11.38
CA GLU A 131 0.75 -19.00 12.26
C GLU A 131 1.19 -18.63 13.68
N ALA A 132 1.57 -17.38 13.94
CA ALA A 132 1.98 -16.89 15.25
C ALA A 132 0.81 -16.88 16.25
N ARG A 133 1.09 -17.23 17.51
CA ARG A 133 0.13 -17.17 18.61
C ARG A 133 -0.33 -15.71 18.83
N GLY A 134 -1.61 -15.46 18.60
CA GLY A 134 -2.23 -14.13 18.68
C GLY A 134 -2.71 -13.67 17.31
N LYS A 135 -3.76 -14.31 16.78
CA LYS A 135 -4.32 -14.08 15.45
C LYS A 135 -4.86 -12.65 15.29
N ALA A 136 -4.01 -11.73 14.88
CA ALA A 136 -4.49 -10.50 14.28
C ALA A 136 -4.86 -10.84 12.82
N HIS A 137 -6.14 -10.86 12.51
CA HIS A 137 -6.64 -10.94 11.15
C HIS A 137 -6.37 -9.59 10.47
N VAL A 138 -5.35 -9.52 9.65
CA VAL A 138 -5.01 -8.29 8.92
C VAL A 138 -5.46 -8.43 7.48
N HIS A 139 -6.23 -7.46 7.02
CA HIS A 139 -6.61 -7.34 5.62
C HIS A 139 -5.43 -6.77 4.83
N VAL A 140 -4.91 -7.58 3.93
CA VAL A 140 -3.75 -7.21 3.11
C VAL A 140 -4.06 -7.24 1.63
N VAL A 141 -3.19 -6.60 0.89
CA VAL A 141 -3.08 -6.67 -0.57
C VAL A 141 -1.65 -7.07 -0.93
N ILE A 142 -1.44 -7.67 -2.09
CA ILE A 142 -0.11 -7.84 -2.68
C ILE A 142 -0.10 -7.05 -3.97
N ILE A 143 0.90 -6.20 -4.15
CA ILE A 143 1.03 -5.38 -5.34
C ILE A 143 2.38 -5.62 -5.96
N GLY A 144 2.36 -6.16 -7.19
CA GLY A 144 3.54 -6.32 -8.03
C GLY A 144 3.64 -5.17 -9.03
N PHE A 145 4.82 -4.55 -9.12
CA PHE A 145 5.04 -3.35 -9.92
C PHE A 145 6.44 -3.28 -10.51
N GLY A 146 6.66 -2.36 -11.44
CA GLY A 146 7.96 -2.07 -12.04
C GLY A 146 8.01 -0.64 -12.56
N ALA A 147 9.22 -0.15 -12.88
CA ALA A 147 9.42 1.15 -13.54
C ALA A 147 9.32 1.04 -15.07
N PHE A 148 8.50 0.14 -15.56
CA PHE A 148 8.19 -0.11 -16.96
C PHE A 148 6.78 -0.69 -17.07
N ASP A 149 6.19 -0.61 -18.26
CA ASP A 149 4.91 -1.27 -18.53
C ASP A 149 5.09 -2.65 -19.13
N ARG A 150 4.09 -3.52 -18.97
CA ARG A 150 4.06 -4.87 -19.57
C ARG A 150 2.63 -5.29 -19.90
N PRO A 151 2.43 -6.09 -20.95
CA PRO A 151 1.15 -6.72 -21.22
C PRO A 151 0.88 -7.87 -20.23
N GLY A 152 -0.36 -8.40 -20.26
CA GLY A 152 -0.73 -9.57 -19.48
C GLY A 152 -0.79 -9.29 -17.98
N LYS A 153 -1.34 -8.14 -17.59
CA LYS A 153 -1.58 -7.80 -16.18
C LYS A 153 -2.72 -8.64 -15.63
N ILE A 154 -2.63 -8.99 -14.35
CA ILE A 154 -3.61 -9.87 -13.70
C ILE A 154 -4.01 -9.26 -12.35
N ILE A 155 -5.31 -9.19 -12.10
CA ILE A 155 -5.88 -8.96 -10.79
C ILE A 155 -6.32 -10.31 -10.24
N TYR A 156 -5.83 -10.68 -9.07
CA TYR A 156 -6.31 -11.82 -8.31
C TYR A 156 -7.42 -11.36 -7.38
N ASP A 157 -8.64 -11.74 -7.71
CA ASP A 157 -9.84 -11.43 -6.93
C ASP A 157 -10.22 -12.59 -6.02
N TYR A 158 -10.99 -12.32 -4.99
CA TYR A 158 -11.40 -13.29 -3.99
C TYR A 158 -12.93 -13.21 -3.84
N LEU A 159 -13.64 -14.33 -4.04
CA LEU A 159 -15.09 -14.38 -3.85
C LEU A 159 -15.46 -14.21 -2.37
N ASP A 160 -14.61 -14.69 -1.49
CA ASP A 160 -14.65 -14.49 -0.06
C ASP A 160 -13.21 -14.25 0.43
N ILE A 161 -13.07 -13.64 1.59
CA ILE A 161 -11.78 -13.21 2.15
C ILE A 161 -10.80 -14.38 2.37
N ASP A 162 -11.33 -15.59 2.56
CA ASP A 162 -10.58 -16.84 2.78
C ASP A 162 -10.60 -17.76 1.55
N ALA A 163 -11.17 -17.31 0.43
CA ALA A 163 -11.26 -18.11 -0.79
C ALA A 163 -9.93 -18.16 -1.56
N ASP A 164 -9.77 -19.12 -2.46
CA ASP A 164 -8.68 -19.14 -3.41
C ASP A 164 -8.77 -17.96 -4.39
N PRO A 165 -7.62 -17.39 -4.80
CA PRO A 165 -7.58 -16.26 -5.71
C PRO A 165 -8.05 -16.65 -7.13
N LEU A 166 -8.95 -15.87 -7.69
CA LEU A 166 -9.41 -15.97 -9.07
C LEU A 166 -8.65 -15.00 -9.96
N PRO A 167 -7.89 -15.47 -10.96
CA PRO A 167 -7.16 -14.59 -11.87
C PRO A 167 -8.09 -13.89 -12.86
N VAL A 168 -8.07 -12.56 -12.87
CA VAL A 168 -8.82 -11.70 -13.80
C VAL A 168 -7.81 -10.95 -14.69
N PRO A 169 -7.60 -11.38 -15.94
CA PRO A 169 -6.73 -10.68 -16.88
C PRO A 169 -7.24 -9.27 -17.16
N THR A 170 -6.34 -8.31 -17.24
CA THR A 170 -6.67 -6.91 -17.56
C THR A 170 -5.56 -6.23 -18.35
N THR A 171 -5.90 -5.16 -19.03
CA THR A 171 -4.94 -4.33 -19.76
C THR A 171 -4.20 -3.35 -18.85
N ASN A 172 -4.87 -2.85 -17.82
CA ASN A 172 -4.24 -1.98 -16.82
C ASN A 172 -4.88 -2.14 -15.44
N ILE A 173 -4.11 -1.88 -14.39
CA ILE A 173 -4.54 -1.97 -12.99
C ILE A 173 -4.41 -0.59 -12.38
N SER A 174 -5.53 -0.04 -11.92
CA SER A 174 -5.56 1.23 -11.22
C SER A 174 -5.02 1.11 -9.78
N PRO A 175 -4.69 2.21 -9.10
CA PRO A 175 -4.21 2.19 -7.71
C PRO A 175 -5.26 1.67 -6.71
N TYR A 176 -6.52 1.54 -7.12
CA TYR A 176 -7.61 0.94 -6.34
C TYR A 176 -7.74 -0.58 -6.56
N LEU A 177 -6.79 -1.19 -7.26
CA LEU A 177 -6.73 -2.60 -7.63
C LEU A 177 -7.96 -3.08 -8.41
N VAL A 178 -8.42 -2.24 -9.31
CA VAL A 178 -9.46 -2.57 -10.29
C VAL A 178 -8.94 -2.29 -11.71
N ALA A 179 -9.55 -2.94 -12.70
CA ALA A 179 -9.26 -2.65 -14.10
C ALA A 179 -9.61 -1.19 -14.41
N GLY A 180 -8.66 -0.44 -14.91
CA GLY A 180 -8.86 0.98 -15.21
C GLY A 180 -7.55 1.76 -15.38
N PRO A 181 -7.64 3.06 -15.66
CA PRO A 181 -6.49 3.92 -15.90
C PRO A 181 -5.69 4.20 -14.63
N ASP A 182 -4.45 4.69 -14.80
CA ASP A 182 -3.55 5.13 -13.72
C ASP A 182 -4.01 6.48 -13.15
N VAL A 183 -5.17 6.49 -12.49
CA VAL A 183 -5.76 7.69 -11.90
C VAL A 183 -5.89 7.51 -10.39
N ALA A 184 -5.24 8.38 -9.63
CA ALA A 184 -5.39 8.46 -8.18
C ALA A 184 -6.18 9.74 -7.84
N ILE A 185 -7.31 9.55 -7.17
CA ILE A 185 -8.19 10.66 -6.77
C ILE A 185 -7.56 11.38 -5.57
N VAL A 186 -7.55 12.69 -5.62
CA VAL A 186 -7.10 13.55 -4.52
C VAL A 186 -8.29 14.25 -3.89
N ASN A 187 -8.16 14.59 -2.61
CA ASN A 187 -9.15 15.40 -1.92
C ASN A 187 -9.34 16.76 -2.61
N ARG A 188 -10.59 17.18 -2.65
CA ARG A 188 -11.01 18.47 -3.20
C ARG A 188 -11.86 19.21 -2.17
N SER A 189 -11.65 20.52 -2.09
CA SER A 189 -12.46 21.41 -1.27
C SER A 189 -13.71 21.92 -2.04
N LEU A 190 -13.70 21.81 -3.37
CA LEU A 190 -14.80 22.22 -4.23
C LEU A 190 -15.33 21.05 -5.04
N PRO A 191 -16.65 20.93 -5.22
CA PRO A 191 -17.26 19.89 -6.05
C PRO A 191 -16.88 20.06 -7.53
N LEU A 192 -16.95 18.96 -8.29
CA LEU A 192 -16.70 18.95 -9.75
C LEU A 192 -17.83 19.59 -10.55
N CYS A 193 -19.02 19.62 -10.01
CA CYS A 193 -20.23 20.19 -10.62
C CYS A 193 -20.96 21.04 -9.59
N PRO A 194 -21.85 21.95 -10.03
CA PRO A 194 -22.74 22.66 -9.11
C PRO A 194 -23.54 21.64 -8.29
N SER A 195 -23.29 21.59 -7.00
CA SER A 195 -23.99 20.73 -6.05
C SER A 195 -24.16 21.49 -4.74
N PRO A 196 -25.18 21.17 -3.94
CA PRO A 196 -25.30 21.71 -2.59
C PRO A 196 -24.06 21.36 -1.77
N ASP A 197 -23.69 22.25 -0.85
CA ASP A 197 -22.61 21.99 0.10
C ASP A 197 -22.93 20.75 0.92
N MET A 198 -21.98 19.82 1.01
CA MET A 198 -22.06 18.65 1.87
C MET A 198 -21.34 18.95 3.17
N GLY A 199 -22.09 18.91 4.26
CA GLY A 199 -21.54 18.92 5.60
C GLY A 199 -20.95 17.56 6.01
N ILE A 200 -20.49 17.44 7.24
CA ILE A 200 -19.89 16.23 7.82
C ILE A 200 -20.99 15.20 8.21
N GLY A 201 -21.90 14.89 7.34
CA GLY A 201 -22.90 13.86 7.56
C GLY A 201 -23.51 13.85 8.98
N ASN A 202 -23.72 12.65 9.53
CA ASN A 202 -24.29 12.45 10.86
C ASN A 202 -23.25 12.33 12.00
N LYS A 203 -21.98 12.68 11.75
CA LYS A 203 -20.98 12.71 12.81
C LYS A 203 -21.06 14.04 13.55
N PRO A 204 -21.62 14.08 14.78
CA PRO A 204 -21.69 15.31 15.53
C PRO A 204 -20.27 15.75 15.92
N ILE A 205 -19.89 16.99 15.57
CA ILE A 205 -18.67 17.66 16.02
C ILE A 205 -19.05 18.81 16.97
N ASP A 206 -20.01 18.57 17.78
CA ASP A 206 -20.69 19.54 18.61
C ASP A 206 -20.63 19.16 20.10
N ASN A 207 -19.69 18.29 20.48
CA ASN A 207 -19.57 17.69 21.81
C ASN A 207 -20.86 16.96 22.29
N GLY A 208 -21.68 16.48 21.35
CA GLY A 208 -22.90 15.73 21.63
C GLY A 208 -24.13 16.61 21.85
N ASN A 209 -24.05 17.93 21.64
CA ASN A 209 -25.15 18.85 21.88
C ASN A 209 -26.38 18.65 20.98
N TYR A 210 -26.18 17.99 19.80
CA TYR A 210 -27.26 17.61 18.87
C TYR A 210 -27.64 16.13 18.94
N LEU A 211 -27.15 15.42 19.95
CA LEU A 211 -27.58 14.02 20.22
C LEU A 211 -28.71 14.04 21.23
N PHE A 212 -29.94 13.90 20.75
CA PHE A 212 -31.13 13.92 21.61
C PHE A 212 -31.64 12.50 21.89
N THR A 213 -31.97 12.21 23.08
CA THR A 213 -32.83 11.05 23.44
C THR A 213 -34.23 11.25 22.87
N THR A 214 -35.00 10.16 22.76
CA THR A 214 -36.41 10.24 22.31
C THR A 214 -37.25 11.20 23.18
N GLN A 215 -36.94 11.30 24.46
CA GLN A 215 -37.62 12.24 25.40
C GLN A 215 -37.24 13.69 25.10
N GLU A 216 -35.97 13.99 24.93
CA GLU A 216 -35.49 15.34 24.60
C GLU A 216 -35.99 15.80 23.24
N LYS A 217 -36.03 14.89 22.23
CA LYS A 217 -36.60 15.17 20.91
C LYS A 217 -38.04 15.66 21.00
N ASN A 218 -38.87 15.06 21.86
CA ASN A 218 -40.27 15.40 22.01
C ASN A 218 -40.49 16.77 22.72
N VAL A 219 -39.46 17.36 23.30
CA VAL A 219 -39.50 18.71 23.88
C VAL A 219 -39.14 19.77 22.82
N PHE A 220 -38.42 19.38 21.75
CA PHE A 220 -37.99 20.28 20.69
C PHE A 220 -38.95 20.34 19.48
N VAL A 221 -39.90 19.42 19.38
CA VAL A 221 -40.94 19.36 18.36
C VAL A 221 -42.29 19.70 19.03
#